data_3d884fd0d55049ff086933377df4a766
#
_entry.id   3d884fd0d55049ff086933377df4a766
#
_cell.length_a   1.000
_cell.length_b   1.000
_cell.length_c   1.000
_cell.angle_alpha   90.00
_cell.angle_beta   90.00
_cell.angle_gamma   90.00
#
_symmetry.space_group_name_H-M   'P 1'
#
loop_
_entity.id
_entity.type
_entity.pdbx_description
1 polymer ?
#
loop_
_entity_poly.entity_id
_entity_poly.type
_entity_poly.pdbx_seq_one_letter_code
_entity_poly.pdbx_strand_id
1 'polypeptide(L)'
;MLQLVYITAMVVLPGVNEFRSWIGFPPPKKESGAVTELRDRFNSYHYHIVERDPDRFRIFVALAIVYIIILLAQPTRYYWWYPSFNLTLPGFGKAFPDSRAEIRIVVAEYIMKRMPSDVAFFRLTDMNPAAAFTPIITPDEMSVAEMEHIITHTRVVFITKMVKWFYNRARPAQIAPDIINEANGTLLRSDSASTPAYPSGHAVQTYYLAKILARKFPAKTQAIMEVATKCANVRIMAGLHYPSDRDFGWWVVDRYVTDT
;
A
#
# COMPACT_ATOMS: atom_id res chain seq x y z
N MET A 1 6.87 -1.34 -15.75
CA MET A 1 7.86 -0.55 -15.00
C MET A 1 8.26 -1.23 -13.68
N LEU A 2 7.36 -1.64 -12.81
CA LEU A 2 7.70 -2.41 -11.58
C LEU A 2 8.32 -3.78 -11.90
N GLN A 3 7.85 -4.48 -12.92
CA GLN A 3 8.56 -5.66 -13.43
C GLN A 3 9.97 -5.32 -13.93
N LEU A 4 10.12 -4.19 -14.61
CA LEU A 4 11.45 -3.72 -15.03
C LEU A 4 12.32 -3.33 -13.82
N VAL A 5 11.77 -2.64 -12.83
CA VAL A 5 12.47 -2.28 -11.60
C VAL A 5 12.77 -3.52 -10.77
N TYR A 6 11.84 -4.45 -10.67
CA TYR A 6 12.03 -5.74 -9.99
C TYR A 6 13.06 -6.61 -10.71
N ILE A 7 12.98 -6.70 -12.04
CA ILE A 7 13.94 -7.41 -12.89
C ILE A 7 15.30 -6.69 -12.84
N THR A 8 15.34 -5.35 -12.88
CA THR A 8 16.58 -4.57 -12.81
C THR A 8 17.22 -4.68 -11.43
N ALA A 9 16.44 -4.64 -10.35
CA ALA A 9 16.95 -4.86 -8.99
C ALA A 9 17.45 -6.31 -8.79
N MET A 10 16.77 -7.28 -9.40
CA MET A 10 17.16 -8.70 -9.33
C MET A 10 18.45 -9.03 -10.07
N VAL A 11 18.80 -8.24 -11.09
CA VAL A 11 19.93 -8.53 -11.99
C VAL A 11 21.18 -7.74 -11.65
N VAL A 12 21.02 -6.60 -10.95
CA VAL A 12 22.09 -5.58 -10.81
C VAL A 12 22.78 -5.63 -9.44
N LEU A 13 22.17 -6.23 -8.42
CA LEU A 13 22.76 -6.25 -7.10
C LEU A 13 23.37 -7.62 -6.79
N PRO A 14 24.70 -7.71 -6.57
CA PRO A 14 25.30 -8.86 -5.91
C PRO A 14 24.59 -9.00 -4.55
N GLY A 15 23.99 -10.15 -4.27
CA GLY A 15 23.20 -10.34 -3.04
C GLY A 15 21.69 -10.32 -3.23
N VAL A 16 21.18 -10.59 -4.45
CA VAL A 16 19.73 -10.66 -4.73
C VAL A 16 18.98 -11.57 -3.76
N ASN A 17 19.57 -12.68 -3.34
CA ASN A 17 18.99 -13.57 -2.33
C ASN A 17 18.94 -12.91 -0.95
N GLU A 18 19.94 -12.11 -0.59
CA GLU A 18 19.99 -11.34 0.65
C GLU A 18 18.98 -10.19 0.62
N PHE A 19 18.85 -9.49 -0.51
CA PHE A 19 17.83 -8.47 -0.69
C PHE A 19 16.42 -9.07 -0.66
N ARG A 20 16.18 -10.22 -1.27
CA ARG A 20 14.92 -10.98 -1.16
C ARG A 20 14.61 -11.39 0.27
N SER A 21 15.61 -11.89 1.00
CA SER A 21 15.49 -12.22 2.42
C SER A 21 15.17 -10.99 3.25
N TRP A 22 15.84 -9.88 2.97
CA TRP A 22 15.65 -8.61 3.68
C TRP A 22 14.24 -8.02 3.46
N ILE A 23 13.67 -8.09 2.24
CA ILE A 23 12.29 -7.68 1.96
C ILE A 23 11.26 -8.79 2.26
N GLY A 24 11.70 -9.96 2.78
CA GLY A 24 10.88 -11.08 3.22
C GLY A 24 10.16 -11.83 2.09
N PHE A 25 10.71 -11.86 0.88
CA PHE A 25 10.20 -12.75 -0.16
C PHE A 25 10.61 -14.20 0.10
N PRO A 26 9.68 -15.16 0.02
CA PRO A 26 10.03 -16.57 0.16
C PRO A 26 11.04 -17.00 -0.92
N PRO A 27 11.88 -18.00 -0.65
CA PRO A 27 12.77 -18.56 -1.65
C PRO A 27 11.97 -19.00 -2.89
N PRO A 28 12.53 -18.88 -4.09
CA PRO A 28 11.83 -19.24 -5.32
C PRO A 28 11.45 -20.73 -5.25
N LYS A 29 10.16 -21.04 -5.44
CA LYS A 29 9.74 -22.39 -5.80
C LYS A 29 10.47 -22.78 -7.08
N LYS A 30 10.85 -24.08 -7.22
CA LYS A 30 11.50 -24.62 -8.43
C LYS A 30 10.93 -23.96 -9.68
N GLU A 31 11.77 -23.23 -10.39
CA GLU A 31 11.39 -22.44 -11.57
C GLU A 31 10.88 -23.38 -12.67
N SER A 32 9.83 -22.97 -13.36
CA SER A 32 9.39 -23.67 -14.59
C SER A 32 10.39 -23.41 -15.70
N GLY A 33 10.54 -24.32 -16.65
CA GLY A 33 11.50 -24.17 -17.77
C GLY A 33 11.36 -22.84 -18.54
N ALA A 34 10.12 -22.31 -18.66
CA ALA A 34 9.86 -21.01 -19.27
C ALA A 34 10.49 -19.83 -18.49
N VAL A 35 10.53 -19.89 -17.16
CA VAL A 35 11.16 -18.85 -16.33
C VAL A 35 12.68 -18.92 -16.43
N THR A 36 13.23 -20.12 -16.55
CA THR A 36 14.66 -20.32 -16.76
C THR A 36 15.09 -19.77 -18.11
N GLU A 37 14.33 -20.04 -19.18
CA GLU A 37 14.60 -19.51 -20.53
C GLU A 37 14.52 -17.98 -20.59
N LEU A 38 13.51 -17.37 -19.93
CA LEU A 38 13.41 -15.91 -19.81
C LEU A 38 14.60 -15.32 -19.04
N ARG A 39 15.04 -15.97 -18.00
CA ARG A 39 16.22 -15.55 -17.23
C ARG A 39 17.49 -15.64 -18.07
N ASP A 40 17.68 -16.70 -18.82
CA ASP A 40 18.88 -16.90 -19.65
C ASP A 40 18.91 -15.91 -20.82
N ARG A 41 17.79 -15.63 -21.46
CA ARG A 41 17.66 -14.56 -22.44
C ARG A 41 17.94 -13.19 -21.83
N PHE A 42 17.46 -12.93 -20.61
CA PHE A 42 17.69 -11.68 -19.91
C PHE A 42 19.17 -11.53 -19.49
N ASN A 43 19.79 -12.60 -18.99
CA ASN A 43 21.21 -12.61 -18.64
C ASN A 43 22.10 -12.40 -19.88
N SER A 44 21.72 -12.97 -21.03
CA SER A 44 22.40 -12.73 -22.28
C SER A 44 22.27 -11.26 -22.73
N TYR A 45 21.08 -10.66 -22.59
CA TYR A 45 20.84 -9.24 -22.91
C TYR A 45 21.62 -8.31 -21.96
N HIS A 46 21.62 -8.66 -20.67
CA HIS A 46 22.36 -7.94 -19.63
C HIS A 46 23.87 -7.98 -19.88
N TYR A 47 24.41 -9.13 -20.24
CA TYR A 47 25.83 -9.28 -20.59
C TYR A 47 26.23 -8.34 -21.74
N HIS A 48 25.43 -8.27 -22.79
CA HIS A 48 25.69 -7.39 -23.91
C HIS A 48 25.61 -5.90 -23.60
N ILE A 49 24.72 -5.47 -22.69
CA ILE A 49 24.58 -4.05 -22.32
C ILE A 49 25.67 -3.63 -21.33
N VAL A 50 25.94 -4.46 -20.33
CA VAL A 50 26.91 -4.14 -19.26
C VAL A 50 28.34 -4.18 -19.75
N GLU A 51 28.71 -5.13 -20.63
CA GLU A 51 30.06 -5.19 -21.18
C GLU A 51 30.34 -4.12 -22.26
N ARG A 52 29.32 -3.73 -23.04
CA ARG A 52 29.54 -2.71 -24.09
C ARG A 52 29.69 -1.30 -23.53
N ASP A 53 28.99 -0.95 -22.44
CA ASP A 53 29.07 0.39 -21.86
C ASP A 53 28.64 0.36 -20.38
N PRO A 54 29.54 -0.10 -19.49
CA PRO A 54 29.24 -0.21 -18.06
C PRO A 54 28.88 1.13 -17.41
N ASP A 55 29.39 2.24 -17.95
CA ASP A 55 29.14 3.55 -17.35
C ASP A 55 27.75 4.07 -17.71
N ARG A 56 27.27 3.86 -18.92
CA ARG A 56 25.89 4.17 -19.29
C ARG A 56 24.88 3.36 -18.47
N PHE A 57 25.18 2.08 -18.24
CA PHE A 57 24.35 1.23 -17.42
C PHE A 57 24.30 1.72 -15.95
N ARG A 58 25.46 2.06 -15.37
CA ARG A 58 25.55 2.65 -14.01
C ARG A 58 24.78 3.96 -13.91
N ILE A 59 24.90 4.84 -14.91
CA ILE A 59 24.16 6.09 -14.99
C ILE A 59 22.65 5.81 -15.05
N PHE A 60 22.20 4.87 -15.88
CA PHE A 60 20.80 4.49 -15.97
C PHE A 60 20.24 3.98 -14.63
N VAL A 61 20.99 3.09 -13.95
CA VAL A 61 20.62 2.59 -12.64
C VAL A 61 20.57 3.70 -11.61
N ALA A 62 21.56 4.58 -11.58
CA ALA A 62 21.58 5.73 -10.67
C ALA A 62 20.38 6.66 -10.91
N LEU A 63 20.06 6.97 -12.16
CA LEU A 63 18.89 7.78 -12.51
C LEU A 63 17.58 7.11 -12.15
N ALA A 64 17.47 5.79 -12.34
CA ALA A 64 16.29 5.03 -11.91
C ALA A 64 16.12 5.04 -10.39
N ILE A 65 17.20 4.90 -9.63
CA ILE A 65 17.20 5.00 -8.16
C ILE A 65 16.80 6.41 -7.72
N VAL A 66 17.40 7.46 -8.29
CA VAL A 66 17.05 8.86 -8.00
C VAL A 66 15.58 9.13 -8.31
N TYR A 67 15.09 8.64 -9.46
CA TYR A 67 13.67 8.77 -9.82
C TYR A 67 12.75 8.07 -8.82
N ILE A 68 13.10 6.87 -8.39
CA ILE A 68 12.36 6.14 -7.34
C ILE A 68 12.39 6.93 -6.03
N ILE A 69 13.54 7.47 -5.62
CA ILE A 69 13.66 8.29 -4.40
C ILE A 69 12.78 9.54 -4.51
N ILE A 70 12.78 10.22 -5.64
CA ILE A 70 11.93 11.40 -5.88
C ILE A 70 10.46 11.02 -5.76
N LEU A 71 10.03 9.93 -6.39
CA LEU A 71 8.65 9.44 -6.26
C LEU A 71 8.30 9.10 -4.80
N LEU A 72 9.26 8.51 -4.04
CA LEU A 72 9.07 8.14 -2.63
C LEU A 72 8.99 9.35 -1.70
N ALA A 73 9.70 10.42 -2.02
CA ALA A 73 9.80 11.61 -1.20
C ALA A 73 8.64 12.61 -1.42
N GLN A 74 7.93 12.53 -2.55
CA GLN A 74 6.90 13.53 -2.87
C GLN A 74 5.60 13.32 -2.08
N PRO A 75 5.13 14.34 -1.35
CA PRO A 75 3.88 14.30 -0.60
C PRO A 75 2.68 14.68 -1.49
N THR A 76 2.53 14.12 -2.66
CA THR A 76 1.45 14.50 -3.59
C THR A 76 0.28 13.53 -3.51
N ARG A 77 -0.94 14.10 -3.54
CA ARG A 77 -2.19 13.35 -3.39
C ARG A 77 -2.51 12.49 -4.60
N TYR A 78 -2.18 12.99 -5.78
CA TYR A 78 -2.41 12.34 -7.07
C TYR A 78 -1.48 12.96 -8.10
N TYR A 79 -0.80 12.11 -8.85
CA TYR A 79 0.13 12.58 -9.89
C TYR A 79 -0.59 12.67 -11.23
N TRP A 80 -1.25 13.77 -11.51
CA TRP A 80 -1.97 13.99 -12.77
C TRP A 80 -1.08 13.88 -14.02
N TRP A 81 0.19 14.12 -13.88
CA TRP A 81 1.21 14.00 -14.92
C TRP A 81 1.79 12.58 -15.06
N TYR A 82 1.44 11.67 -14.15
CA TYR A 82 1.89 10.30 -14.15
C TYR A 82 0.74 9.36 -14.54
N PRO A 83 0.94 8.42 -15.51
CA PRO A 83 -0.14 7.54 -15.94
C PRO A 83 -0.60 6.62 -14.81
N SER A 84 -1.91 6.40 -14.73
CA SER A 84 -2.51 5.39 -13.87
C SER A 84 -2.45 4.04 -14.59
N PHE A 85 -1.82 3.04 -13.95
CA PHE A 85 -1.75 1.67 -14.49
C PHE A 85 -2.83 0.79 -13.86
N ASN A 86 -4.08 0.99 -14.30
CA ASN A 86 -5.20 0.19 -13.79
C ASN A 86 -5.26 -1.19 -14.45
N LEU A 87 -4.30 -2.05 -14.14
CA LEU A 87 -4.13 -3.37 -14.72
C LEU A 87 -4.20 -4.45 -13.66
N THR A 88 -4.83 -5.58 -14.01
CA THR A 88 -4.71 -6.81 -13.23
C THR A 88 -3.47 -7.57 -13.69
N LEU A 89 -2.48 -7.67 -12.80
CA LEU A 89 -1.27 -8.44 -13.04
C LEU A 89 -1.32 -9.70 -12.17
N PRO A 90 -1.36 -10.91 -12.78
CA PRO A 90 -1.41 -12.16 -12.03
C PRO A 90 -0.31 -12.25 -10.99
N GLY A 91 -0.69 -12.53 -9.74
CA GLY A 91 0.25 -12.62 -8.61
C GLY A 91 0.84 -11.31 -8.11
N PHE A 92 0.53 -10.17 -8.76
CA PHE A 92 1.10 -8.86 -8.38
C PHE A 92 0.03 -7.86 -7.91
N GLY A 93 -1.12 -7.80 -8.57
CA GLY A 93 -2.15 -6.83 -8.19
C GLY A 93 -3.42 -6.96 -9.01
N LYS A 94 -4.46 -6.27 -8.56
CA LYS A 94 -5.78 -6.23 -9.17
C LYS A 94 -6.10 -4.82 -9.65
N ALA A 95 -6.71 -4.69 -10.82
CA ALA A 95 -7.30 -3.44 -11.26
C ALA A 95 -8.40 -2.99 -10.29
N PHE A 96 -8.50 -1.68 -10.06
CA PHE A 96 -9.61 -1.11 -9.31
C PHE A 96 -10.83 -0.90 -10.22
N PRO A 97 -12.06 -0.96 -9.67
CA PRO A 97 -13.30 -0.70 -10.39
C PRO A 97 -13.41 0.75 -10.90
N ASP A 98 -14.43 1.02 -11.70
CA ASP A 98 -14.73 2.40 -12.12
C ASP A 98 -14.94 3.30 -10.89
N SER A 99 -14.13 4.36 -10.79
CA SER A 99 -14.12 5.24 -9.63
C SER A 99 -15.42 6.05 -9.49
N ARG A 100 -16.08 6.41 -10.60
CA ARG A 100 -17.35 7.14 -10.56
C ARG A 100 -18.50 6.25 -10.07
N ALA A 101 -18.49 4.99 -10.46
CA ALA A 101 -19.46 4.01 -9.94
C ALA A 101 -19.27 3.79 -8.43
N GLU A 102 -18.03 3.67 -7.95
CA GLU A 102 -17.78 3.51 -6.50
C GLU A 102 -18.09 4.77 -5.68
N ILE A 103 -18.01 5.99 -6.23
CA ILE A 103 -18.41 7.21 -5.52
C ILE A 103 -19.86 7.14 -5.06
N ARG A 104 -20.76 6.56 -5.86
CA ARG A 104 -22.17 6.39 -5.46
C ARG A 104 -22.29 5.51 -4.22
N ILE A 105 -21.48 4.45 -4.15
CA ILE A 105 -21.43 3.55 -2.99
C ILE A 105 -20.82 4.28 -1.78
N VAL A 106 -19.73 5.03 -1.99
CA VAL A 106 -19.09 5.83 -0.93
C VAL A 106 -20.09 6.81 -0.29
N VAL A 107 -20.87 7.51 -1.10
CA VAL A 107 -21.86 8.45 -0.61
C VAL A 107 -23.01 7.73 0.11
N ALA A 108 -23.68 6.78 -0.57
CA ALA A 108 -24.90 6.15 -0.06
C ALA A 108 -24.64 5.23 1.16
N GLU A 109 -23.56 4.43 1.11
CA GLU A 109 -23.34 3.39 2.10
C GLU A 109 -22.40 3.80 3.22
N TYR A 110 -21.60 4.87 3.04
CA TYR A 110 -20.61 5.29 4.03
C TYR A 110 -20.83 6.71 4.52
N ILE A 111 -20.80 7.72 3.64
CA ILE A 111 -20.87 9.12 4.07
C ILE A 111 -22.23 9.43 4.71
N MET A 112 -23.34 9.03 4.07
CA MET A 112 -24.69 9.30 4.58
C MET A 112 -25.02 8.54 5.89
N LYS A 113 -24.29 7.46 6.17
CA LYS A 113 -24.45 6.65 7.40
C LYS A 113 -23.45 7.01 8.49
N ARG A 114 -22.56 7.97 8.23
CA ARG A 114 -21.52 8.40 9.17
C ARG A 114 -22.11 9.08 10.39
N MET A 115 -21.73 8.62 11.55
CA MET A 115 -22.14 9.17 12.86
C MET A 115 -21.06 10.10 13.45
N PRO A 116 -21.41 10.96 14.42
CA PRO A 116 -20.41 11.77 15.15
C PRO A 116 -19.29 10.93 15.81
N SER A 117 -19.61 9.73 16.28
CA SER A 117 -18.63 8.78 16.81
C SER A 117 -17.62 8.31 15.78
N ASP A 118 -18.00 8.21 14.50
CA ASP A 118 -17.10 7.85 13.42
C ASP A 118 -16.15 9.02 13.09
N VAL A 119 -16.64 10.25 13.16
CA VAL A 119 -15.81 11.45 13.00
C VAL A 119 -14.77 11.55 14.13
N ALA A 120 -15.18 11.27 15.39
CA ALA A 120 -14.27 11.25 16.54
C ALA A 120 -13.20 10.15 16.36
N PHE A 121 -13.61 8.96 15.95
CA PHE A 121 -12.70 7.84 15.70
C PHE A 121 -11.75 8.12 14.53
N PHE A 122 -12.24 8.74 13.45
CA PHE A 122 -11.42 9.19 12.36
C PHE A 122 -10.32 10.15 12.80
N ARG A 123 -10.67 11.17 13.61
CA ARG A 123 -9.69 12.15 14.13
C ARG A 123 -8.65 11.51 15.03
N LEU A 124 -9.05 10.55 15.86
CA LEU A 124 -8.14 9.77 16.70
C LEU A 124 -7.11 9.00 15.88
N THR A 125 -7.54 8.44 14.74
CA THR A 125 -6.75 7.46 13.96
C THR A 125 -6.10 8.04 12.71
N ASP A 126 -6.35 9.30 12.35
CA ASP A 126 -5.87 9.88 11.09
C ASP A 126 -4.33 9.88 10.98
N MET A 127 -3.64 10.32 12.03
CA MET A 127 -2.18 10.35 12.03
C MET A 127 -1.56 9.11 12.67
N ASN A 128 -2.26 8.49 13.61
CA ASN A 128 -1.79 7.27 14.30
C ASN A 128 -2.86 6.18 14.32
N PRO A 129 -2.94 5.35 13.29
CA PRO A 129 -3.92 4.27 13.24
C PRO A 129 -3.72 3.17 14.32
N ALA A 130 -2.54 3.08 14.93
CA ALA A 130 -2.29 2.16 16.05
C ALA A 130 -3.11 2.52 17.30
N ALA A 131 -3.43 3.80 17.50
CA ALA A 131 -4.27 4.27 18.62
C ALA A 131 -5.67 3.64 18.61
N ALA A 132 -6.14 3.15 17.46
CA ALA A 132 -7.43 2.44 17.38
C ALA A 132 -7.52 1.20 18.29
N PHE A 133 -6.40 0.56 18.58
CA PHE A 133 -6.35 -0.71 19.32
C PHE A 133 -6.25 -0.54 20.83
N THR A 134 -6.03 0.68 21.34
CA THR A 134 -5.87 0.94 22.80
C THR A 134 -7.05 0.52 23.68
N PRO A 135 -8.31 0.52 23.21
CA PRO A 135 -9.41 0.02 24.03
C PRO A 135 -9.41 -1.51 24.25
N ILE A 136 -8.63 -2.24 23.41
CA ILE A 136 -8.60 -3.71 23.43
C ILE A 136 -7.25 -4.22 23.92
N ILE A 137 -6.16 -3.56 23.53
CA ILE A 137 -4.79 -3.89 23.91
C ILE A 137 -4.33 -2.88 24.93
N THR A 138 -4.13 -3.35 26.16
CA THR A 138 -3.68 -2.48 27.26
C THR A 138 -2.21 -2.11 27.12
N PRO A 139 -1.75 -0.99 27.69
CA PRO A 139 -0.34 -0.60 27.64
C PRO A 139 0.62 -1.65 28.21
N ASP A 140 0.17 -2.45 29.20
CA ASP A 140 0.96 -3.53 29.80
C ASP A 140 1.10 -4.74 28.85
N GLU A 141 0.17 -4.94 27.93
CA GLU A 141 0.23 -6.00 26.91
C GLU A 141 1.09 -5.61 25.70
N MET A 142 0.90 -4.37 25.23
CA MET A 142 1.67 -3.76 24.15
C MET A 142 1.41 -2.25 24.11
N SER A 143 2.44 -1.44 24.19
CA SER A 143 2.34 0.01 24.08
C SER A 143 1.91 0.50 22.70
N VAL A 144 1.33 1.70 22.64
CA VAL A 144 0.98 2.34 21.34
C VAL A 144 2.23 2.54 20.49
N ALA A 145 3.38 2.88 21.10
CA ALA A 145 4.64 3.07 20.37
C ALA A 145 5.14 1.78 19.73
N GLU A 146 5.01 0.62 20.39
CA GLU A 146 5.33 -0.68 19.79
C GLU A 146 4.41 -1.01 18.62
N MET A 147 3.10 -0.78 18.78
CA MET A 147 2.13 -0.98 17.70
C MET A 147 2.41 -0.05 16.50
N GLU A 148 2.77 1.21 16.78
CA GLU A 148 3.15 2.19 15.76
C GLU A 148 4.44 1.77 15.03
N HIS A 149 5.43 1.25 15.75
CA HIS A 149 6.66 0.72 15.16
C HIS A 149 6.36 -0.42 14.17
N ILE A 150 5.42 -1.30 14.51
CA ILE A 150 4.99 -2.40 13.63
C ILE A 150 4.41 -1.86 12.33
N ILE A 151 3.48 -0.91 12.38
CA ILE A 151 2.79 -0.38 11.18
C ILE A 151 3.65 0.56 10.35
N THR A 152 4.70 1.14 10.93
CA THR A 152 5.66 2.01 10.24
C THR A 152 6.89 1.24 9.75
N HIS A 153 6.93 -0.07 9.96
CA HIS A 153 8.04 -0.89 9.49
C HIS A 153 8.30 -0.68 8.00
N THR A 154 9.57 -0.52 7.64
CA THR A 154 10.03 -0.14 6.29
C THR A 154 9.38 -0.97 5.19
N ARG A 155 9.24 -2.28 5.38
CA ARG A 155 8.61 -3.19 4.41
C ARG A 155 7.14 -2.83 4.14
N VAL A 156 6.34 -2.57 5.19
CA VAL A 156 4.91 -2.23 5.07
C VAL A 156 4.77 -0.92 4.31
N VAL A 157 5.53 0.10 4.72
CA VAL A 157 5.50 1.44 4.13
C VAL A 157 5.97 1.40 2.68
N PHE A 158 7.08 0.72 2.40
CA PHE A 158 7.66 0.61 1.07
C PHE A 158 6.70 -0.07 0.08
N ILE A 159 6.19 -1.26 0.41
CA ILE A 159 5.26 -2.00 -0.46
C ILE A 159 4.00 -1.16 -0.71
N THR A 160 3.43 -0.57 0.34
CA THR A 160 2.24 0.27 0.21
C THR A 160 2.48 1.45 -0.73
N LYS A 161 3.59 2.17 -0.57
CA LYS A 161 3.93 3.31 -1.43
C LYS A 161 4.17 2.88 -2.87
N MET A 162 4.94 1.83 -3.11
CA MET A 162 5.22 1.32 -4.45
C MET A 162 3.95 0.97 -5.21
N VAL A 163 3.02 0.28 -4.54
CA VAL A 163 1.73 -0.09 -5.13
C VAL A 163 0.86 1.14 -5.39
N LYS A 164 0.83 2.10 -4.47
CA LYS A 164 0.10 3.36 -4.66
C LYS A 164 0.56 4.12 -5.91
N TRP A 165 1.85 4.20 -6.15
CA TRP A 165 2.37 4.89 -7.34
C TRP A 165 2.14 4.14 -8.63
N PHE A 166 2.23 2.83 -8.60
CA PHE A 166 1.92 2.03 -9.77
C PHE A 166 0.48 2.29 -10.24
N TYR A 167 -0.47 2.18 -9.34
CA TYR A 167 -1.88 2.38 -9.68
C TYR A 167 -2.26 3.85 -9.84
N ASN A 168 -1.63 4.75 -9.10
CA ASN A 168 -1.83 6.19 -9.14
C ASN A 168 -3.32 6.60 -9.20
N ARG A 169 -4.16 6.00 -8.35
CA ARG A 169 -5.61 6.24 -8.34
C ARG A 169 -5.94 7.57 -7.69
N ALA A 170 -6.74 8.37 -8.39
CA ALA A 170 -7.31 9.60 -7.85
C ALA A 170 -8.28 9.31 -6.68
N ARG A 171 -8.30 10.19 -5.68
CA ARG A 171 -9.22 10.10 -4.55
C ARG A 171 -10.64 10.53 -4.92
N PRO A 172 -11.68 10.12 -4.14
CA PRO A 172 -13.07 10.48 -4.43
C PRO A 172 -13.29 11.96 -4.66
N ALA A 173 -12.75 12.84 -3.81
CA ALA A 173 -12.87 14.29 -3.95
C ALA A 173 -12.17 14.87 -5.19
N GLN A 174 -11.22 14.16 -5.79
CA GLN A 174 -10.56 14.59 -7.03
C GLN A 174 -11.35 14.19 -8.28
N ILE A 175 -12.18 13.13 -8.17
CA ILE A 175 -13.04 12.65 -9.28
C ILE A 175 -14.39 13.34 -9.29
N ALA A 176 -14.94 13.65 -8.11
CA ALA A 176 -16.25 14.28 -7.95
C ALA A 176 -16.19 15.38 -6.87
N PRO A 177 -15.49 16.49 -7.13
CA PRO A 177 -15.31 17.57 -6.16
C PRO A 177 -16.61 18.34 -5.86
N ASP A 178 -17.60 18.26 -6.72
CA ASP A 178 -18.95 18.77 -6.55
C ASP A 178 -19.77 17.96 -5.54
N ILE A 179 -19.50 16.68 -5.40
CA ILE A 179 -20.20 15.75 -4.50
C ILE A 179 -19.45 15.57 -3.19
N ILE A 180 -18.12 15.39 -3.27
CA ILE A 180 -17.25 15.08 -2.11
C ILE A 180 -16.28 16.24 -1.91
N ASN A 181 -16.61 17.09 -0.94
CA ASN A 181 -15.81 18.26 -0.57
C ASN A 181 -15.99 18.63 0.90
N GLU A 182 -15.11 19.50 1.41
CA GLU A 182 -15.14 19.95 2.81
C GLU A 182 -16.32 20.90 3.08
N ALA A 183 -16.73 21.70 2.09
CA ALA A 183 -17.75 22.72 2.27
C ALA A 183 -19.14 22.13 2.55
N ASN A 184 -19.48 20.99 1.94
CA ASN A 184 -20.74 20.28 2.21
C ASN A 184 -20.60 19.18 3.29
N GLY A 185 -19.43 19.07 3.92
CA GLY A 185 -19.17 18.13 5.00
C GLY A 185 -19.03 16.66 4.56
N THR A 186 -19.04 16.36 3.27
CA THR A 186 -18.88 14.99 2.77
C THR A 186 -17.43 14.52 2.81
N LEU A 187 -16.47 15.44 2.74
CA LEU A 187 -15.04 15.17 2.92
C LEU A 187 -14.59 15.63 4.31
N LEU A 188 -13.97 14.76 5.08
CA LEU A 188 -13.25 15.15 6.28
C LEU A 188 -11.79 15.48 5.94
N ARG A 189 -11.32 16.61 6.47
CA ARG A 189 -9.92 17.00 6.34
C ARG A 189 -9.00 15.96 6.97
N SER A 190 -7.93 15.61 6.26
CA SER A 190 -6.95 14.61 6.68
C SER A 190 -5.53 15.06 6.35
N ASP A 191 -4.63 15.01 7.32
CA ASP A 191 -3.22 15.33 7.14
C ASP A 191 -2.42 14.13 6.60
N SER A 192 -2.94 12.92 6.77
CA SER A 192 -2.32 11.68 6.25
C SER A 192 -2.66 11.36 4.78
N ALA A 193 -3.59 12.11 4.15
CA ALA A 193 -4.11 11.80 2.81
C ALA A 193 -3.28 12.41 1.66
N SER A 194 -1.96 12.39 1.74
CA SER A 194 -1.04 13.01 0.79
C SER A 194 -0.56 12.11 -0.36
N THR A 195 -1.09 10.89 -0.48
CA THR A 195 -0.69 9.90 -1.51
C THR A 195 -1.88 9.43 -2.33
N PRO A 196 -1.70 8.76 -3.50
CA PRO A 196 -2.78 8.15 -4.28
C PRO A 196 -3.69 7.24 -3.45
N ALA A 197 -4.92 7.02 -3.92
CA ALA A 197 -5.94 6.33 -3.11
C ALA A 197 -5.69 4.82 -2.94
N TYR A 198 -5.22 4.12 -3.95
CA TYR A 198 -5.20 2.66 -4.04
C TYR A 198 -3.80 2.05 -3.86
N PRO A 199 -3.59 1.19 -2.86
CA PRO A 199 -4.49 0.79 -1.77
C PRO A 199 -4.65 1.84 -0.67
N SER A 200 -5.62 1.66 0.24
CA SER A 200 -5.70 2.44 1.47
C SER A 200 -4.53 2.10 2.41
N GLY A 201 -3.72 3.12 2.76
CA GLY A 201 -2.58 2.92 3.66
C GLY A 201 -3.03 2.49 5.07
N HIS A 202 -4.08 3.11 5.60
CA HIS A 202 -4.67 2.73 6.89
C HIS A 202 -5.20 1.28 6.88
N ALA A 203 -5.84 0.86 5.78
CA ALA A 203 -6.31 -0.52 5.66
C ALA A 203 -5.14 -1.53 5.67
N VAL A 204 -4.03 -1.21 4.98
CA VAL A 204 -2.81 -2.03 5.01
C VAL A 204 -2.24 -2.08 6.43
N GLN A 205 -2.01 -0.92 7.04
CA GLN A 205 -1.36 -0.80 8.35
C GLN A 205 -2.15 -1.48 9.45
N THR A 206 -3.47 -1.18 9.55
CA THR A 206 -4.29 -1.72 10.64
C THR A 206 -4.59 -3.20 10.47
N TYR A 207 -4.76 -3.68 9.25
CA TYR A 207 -4.95 -5.11 9.02
C TYR A 207 -3.67 -5.91 9.28
N TYR A 208 -2.52 -5.39 8.92
CA TYR A 208 -1.22 -6.00 9.25
C TYR A 208 -1.02 -6.08 10.77
N LEU A 209 -1.24 -4.97 11.48
CA LEU A 209 -1.18 -4.95 12.94
C LEU A 209 -2.17 -5.94 13.55
N ALA A 210 -3.40 -5.97 13.06
CA ALA A 210 -4.43 -6.89 13.56
C ALA A 210 -4.01 -8.36 13.43
N LYS A 211 -3.35 -8.73 12.32
CA LYS A 211 -2.84 -10.11 12.15
C LYS A 211 -1.75 -10.46 13.16
N ILE A 212 -0.87 -9.52 13.50
CA ILE A 212 0.16 -9.71 14.51
C ILE A 212 -0.47 -9.81 15.91
N LEU A 213 -1.36 -8.87 16.24
CA LEU A 213 -2.05 -8.85 17.54
C LEU A 213 -2.92 -10.09 17.75
N ALA A 214 -3.64 -10.56 16.72
CA ALA A 214 -4.47 -11.76 16.79
C ALA A 214 -3.65 -13.03 17.08
N ARG A 215 -2.43 -13.11 16.53
CA ARG A 215 -1.50 -14.23 16.86
C ARG A 215 -1.00 -14.13 18.30
N LYS A 216 -0.71 -12.92 18.78
CA LYS A 216 -0.19 -12.69 20.14
C LYS A 216 -1.31 -12.82 21.19
N PHE A 217 -2.54 -12.42 20.86
CA PHE A 217 -3.69 -12.40 21.75
C PHE A 217 -4.89 -13.15 21.13
N PRO A 218 -4.84 -14.49 21.00
CA PRO A 218 -5.87 -15.27 20.29
C PRO A 218 -7.29 -15.08 20.84
N ALA A 219 -7.44 -14.89 22.16
CA ALA A 219 -8.73 -14.65 22.80
C ALA A 219 -9.39 -13.31 22.40
N LYS A 220 -8.62 -12.37 21.87
CA LYS A 220 -9.10 -11.03 21.44
C LYS A 220 -9.24 -10.92 19.92
N THR A 221 -9.02 -11.99 19.15
CA THR A 221 -8.93 -11.98 17.68
C THR A 221 -10.12 -11.27 17.03
N GLN A 222 -11.35 -11.61 17.42
CA GLN A 222 -12.55 -11.00 16.84
C GLN A 222 -12.57 -9.48 17.03
N ALA A 223 -12.40 -9.01 18.26
CA ALA A 223 -12.39 -7.58 18.58
C ALA A 223 -11.26 -6.82 17.85
N ILE A 224 -10.07 -7.43 17.75
CA ILE A 224 -8.93 -6.88 17.01
C ILE A 224 -9.28 -6.69 15.52
N MET A 225 -9.89 -7.70 14.90
CA MET A 225 -10.27 -7.64 13.47
C MET A 225 -11.39 -6.63 13.22
N GLU A 226 -12.35 -6.49 14.16
CA GLU A 226 -13.40 -5.47 14.10
C GLU A 226 -12.82 -4.05 14.14
N VAL A 227 -11.83 -3.80 15.00
CA VAL A 227 -11.13 -2.50 15.06
C VAL A 227 -10.41 -2.20 13.75
N ALA A 228 -9.68 -3.15 13.18
CA ALA A 228 -9.00 -2.97 11.89
C ALA A 228 -10.01 -2.63 10.77
N THR A 229 -11.15 -3.32 10.76
CA THR A 229 -12.24 -3.09 9.81
C THR A 229 -12.84 -1.69 10.00
N LYS A 230 -13.11 -1.29 11.24
CA LYS A 230 -13.61 0.05 11.56
C LYS A 230 -12.63 1.14 11.12
N CYS A 231 -11.34 0.94 11.37
CA CYS A 231 -10.28 1.87 10.98
C CYS A 231 -10.18 2.06 9.47
N ALA A 232 -10.34 0.99 8.69
CA ALA A 232 -10.38 1.05 7.24
C ALA A 232 -11.68 1.71 6.72
N ASN A 233 -12.84 1.36 7.31
CA ASN A 233 -14.14 1.90 6.89
C ASN A 233 -14.29 3.40 7.19
N VAL A 234 -13.76 3.87 8.30
CA VAL A 234 -13.85 5.31 8.64
C VAL A 234 -13.11 6.18 7.63
N ARG A 235 -12.11 5.65 6.92
CA ARG A 235 -11.44 6.35 5.81
C ARG A 235 -12.35 6.51 4.59
N ILE A 236 -13.24 5.54 4.35
CA ILE A 236 -14.26 5.61 3.29
C ILE A 236 -15.34 6.60 3.72
N MET A 237 -15.81 6.51 4.97
CA MET A 237 -16.77 7.45 5.56
C MET A 237 -16.24 8.90 5.53
N ALA A 238 -14.94 9.09 5.62
CA ALA A 238 -14.30 10.41 5.52
C ALA A 238 -14.23 10.95 4.08
N GLY A 239 -14.67 10.21 3.06
CA GLY A 239 -14.58 10.61 1.65
C GLY A 239 -13.18 10.52 1.06
N LEU A 240 -12.25 9.82 1.69
CA LEU A 240 -10.83 9.76 1.33
C LEU A 240 -10.47 8.54 0.47
N HIS A 241 -11.25 7.46 0.58
CA HIS A 241 -10.98 6.18 -0.06
C HIS A 241 -12.27 5.54 -0.61
N TYR A 242 -12.07 4.53 -1.44
CA TYR A 242 -13.13 3.68 -1.96
C TYR A 242 -13.14 2.31 -1.22
N PRO A 243 -14.25 1.58 -1.24
CA PRO A 243 -14.29 0.21 -0.71
C PRO A 243 -13.21 -0.70 -1.30
N SER A 244 -12.98 -0.62 -2.61
CA SER A 244 -11.93 -1.40 -3.27
C SER A 244 -10.51 -1.04 -2.84
N ASP A 245 -10.24 0.21 -2.37
CA ASP A 245 -8.94 0.58 -1.81
C ASP A 245 -8.67 -0.16 -0.49
N ARG A 246 -9.71 -0.35 0.33
CA ARG A 246 -9.66 -1.14 1.56
C ARG A 246 -9.39 -2.61 1.25
N ASP A 247 -10.21 -3.20 0.40
CA ASP A 247 -10.18 -4.65 0.10
C ASP A 247 -8.84 -5.04 -0.55
N PHE A 248 -8.34 -4.19 -1.41
CA PHE A 248 -7.01 -4.39 -2.00
C PHE A 248 -5.89 -4.17 -0.98
N GLY A 249 -6.06 -3.26 -0.03
CA GLY A 249 -5.14 -3.08 1.09
C GLY A 249 -4.97 -4.36 1.91
N TRP A 250 -6.06 -5.04 2.23
CA TRP A 250 -6.03 -6.34 2.91
C TRP A 250 -5.38 -7.43 2.06
N TRP A 251 -5.71 -7.48 0.76
CA TRP A 251 -5.09 -8.40 -0.17
C TRP A 251 -3.55 -8.18 -0.27
N VAL A 252 -3.08 -6.93 -0.26
CA VAL A 252 -1.64 -6.60 -0.26
C VAL A 252 -0.96 -7.16 0.99
N VAL A 253 -1.60 -7.04 2.16
CA VAL A 253 -1.09 -7.62 3.39
C VAL A 253 -0.99 -9.12 3.30
N ASP A 254 -2.06 -9.81 2.89
CA ASP A 254 -2.09 -11.26 2.79
C ASP A 254 -1.08 -11.81 1.79
N ARG A 255 -0.75 -11.03 0.75
CA ARG A 255 0.14 -11.48 -0.32
C ARG A 255 1.60 -11.15 -0.10
N TYR A 256 1.90 -9.98 0.49
CA TYR A 256 3.27 -9.45 0.49
C TYR A 256 3.82 -9.09 1.86
N VAL A 257 2.97 -8.91 2.85
CA VAL A 257 3.38 -8.37 4.15
C VAL A 257 3.27 -9.38 5.27
N THR A 258 2.38 -10.37 5.17
CA THR A 258 2.30 -11.44 6.16
C THR A 258 3.59 -12.23 6.18
N ASP A 259 4.22 -12.22 7.33
CA ASP A 259 5.34 -13.11 7.63
C ASP A 259 4.84 -14.54 7.66
N THR A 260 5.62 -15.33 7.06
CA THR A 260 5.64 -16.79 7.21
C THR A 260 5.70 -17.21 8.66
#